data_fa352c75b1c06625fe14d698b855a793
#
_entry.id   fa352c75b1c06625fe14d698b855a793
#
_cell.length_a   1.000
_cell.length_b   1.000
_cell.length_c   1.000
_cell.angle_alpha   90.00
_cell.angle_beta   90.00
_cell.angle_gamma   90.00
#
_symmetry.space_group_name_H-M   'P 1'
#
loop_
_entity.id
_entity.type
_entity.pdbx_description
1 polymer ?
#
loop_
_entity_poly.entity_id
_entity_poly.type
_entity_poly.pdbx_seq_one_letter_code
_entity_poly.pdbx_strand_id
1 'polypeptide(L)'
;MTHDDQSALARGREYIRIEIEALQATAEALDEPFVAVVQAIEAAQRAGRKLIFSGVGKSAHIAQKLAGTFNSTGVTSCFLDATQALHGDLGLCAAGDLAVLLSNSGQSAEMVRLLAMLKRFELTIVALTSNPDSELAKDADFRLLYQVPREACPLRLAPTASTTAALALGDALAMVLLERRGFTREDFARLHPAGNLGTALLLKVKDIMRIGERLPVMSDQRTVQDAILGMTKAKAGSIALVDEVSGKLTGILTDGDFRRHVLSSPDFLAQPVNRFMTPTPKTVHCDALAVEALRIFDRFKIDDLVVVDDTGRPVGLVDVQDLPKMKLL
;
A
#
# COMPACT_ATOMS: atom_id res chain seq x y z
N MET A 1 21.16 -16.15 -31.73
CA MET A 1 21.79 -16.57 -30.46
C MET A 1 22.91 -17.52 -30.78
N THR A 2 24.11 -17.24 -30.33
CA THR A 2 25.27 -18.12 -30.45
C THR A 2 25.12 -19.35 -29.53
N HIS A 3 25.93 -20.39 -29.74
CA HIS A 3 25.96 -21.54 -28.82
C HIS A 3 26.32 -21.13 -27.39
N ASP A 4 27.16 -20.11 -27.24
CA ASP A 4 27.59 -19.55 -25.96
C ASP A 4 26.43 -18.82 -25.26
N ASP A 5 25.62 -18.08 -26.01
CA ASP A 5 24.41 -17.43 -25.50
C ASP A 5 23.37 -18.44 -24.98
N GLN A 6 23.18 -19.56 -25.66
CA GLN A 6 22.28 -20.64 -25.23
C GLN A 6 22.79 -21.31 -23.94
N SER A 7 24.10 -21.49 -23.81
CA SER A 7 24.72 -22.00 -22.60
C SER A 7 24.54 -21.05 -21.40
N ALA A 8 24.72 -19.73 -21.60
CA ALA A 8 24.49 -18.72 -20.57
C ALA A 8 23.02 -18.70 -20.08
N LEU A 9 22.07 -18.80 -21.01
CA LEU A 9 20.64 -18.85 -20.68
C LEU A 9 20.26 -20.10 -19.86
N ALA A 10 20.81 -21.28 -20.25
CA ALA A 10 20.58 -22.51 -19.53
C ALA A 10 21.14 -22.47 -18.10
N ARG A 11 22.35 -21.94 -17.93
CA ARG A 11 22.94 -21.71 -16.59
C ARG A 11 22.17 -20.72 -15.75
N GLY A 12 21.74 -19.59 -16.30
CA GLY A 12 20.90 -18.63 -15.59
C GLY A 12 19.62 -19.27 -15.03
N ARG A 13 18.95 -20.09 -15.84
CA ARG A 13 17.78 -20.87 -15.41
C ARG A 13 18.11 -21.88 -14.31
N GLU A 14 19.26 -22.52 -14.39
CA GLU A 14 19.72 -23.47 -13.36
C GLU A 14 19.93 -22.76 -12.02
N TYR A 15 20.60 -21.61 -11.99
CA TYR A 15 20.84 -20.86 -10.76
C TYR A 15 19.55 -20.39 -10.10
N ILE A 16 18.57 -19.92 -10.88
CA ILE A 16 17.24 -19.57 -10.35
C ILE A 16 16.53 -20.81 -9.77
N ARG A 17 16.64 -21.99 -10.41
CA ARG A 17 16.05 -23.22 -9.87
C ARG A 17 16.64 -23.62 -8.52
N ILE A 18 17.93 -23.42 -8.30
CA ILE A 18 18.59 -23.70 -7.02
C ILE A 18 18.00 -22.80 -5.91
N GLU A 19 17.73 -21.54 -6.21
CA GLU A 19 17.06 -20.66 -5.25
C GLU A 19 15.61 -21.06 -4.99
N ILE A 20 14.88 -21.50 -6.02
CA ILE A 20 13.53 -22.06 -5.87
C ILE A 20 13.55 -23.33 -4.97
N GLU A 21 14.52 -24.23 -5.13
CA GLU A 21 14.70 -25.40 -4.27
C GLU A 21 14.83 -25.00 -2.79
N ALA A 22 15.62 -23.96 -2.49
CA ALA A 22 15.79 -23.44 -1.13
C ALA A 22 14.51 -22.81 -0.58
N LEU A 23 13.76 -22.08 -1.41
CA LEU A 23 12.47 -21.51 -1.02
C LEU A 23 11.44 -22.59 -0.71
N GLN A 24 11.34 -23.63 -1.54
CA GLN A 24 10.44 -24.75 -1.32
C GLN A 24 10.78 -25.49 -0.03
N ALA A 25 12.05 -25.84 0.15
CA ALA A 25 12.51 -26.53 1.37
C ALA A 25 12.26 -25.66 2.62
N THR A 26 12.42 -24.35 2.53
CA THR A 26 12.13 -23.44 3.65
C THR A 26 10.63 -23.38 3.95
N ALA A 27 9.77 -23.32 2.93
CA ALA A 27 8.32 -23.28 3.11
C ALA A 27 7.78 -24.56 3.74
N GLU A 28 8.31 -25.73 3.31
CA GLU A 28 7.94 -27.04 3.85
C GLU A 28 8.43 -27.25 5.30
N ALA A 29 9.50 -26.58 5.71
CA ALA A 29 10.07 -26.64 7.04
C ALA A 29 9.46 -25.67 8.06
N LEU A 30 8.48 -24.84 7.64
CA LEU A 30 7.78 -23.93 8.58
C LEU A 30 6.96 -24.75 9.59
N ASP A 31 7.14 -24.42 10.86
CA ASP A 31 6.56 -25.15 11.97
C ASP A 31 6.12 -24.22 13.12
N GLU A 32 5.85 -24.79 14.31
CA GLU A 32 5.41 -24.04 15.50
C GLU A 32 6.34 -22.87 15.90
N PRO A 33 7.68 -22.96 15.83
CA PRO A 33 8.59 -21.84 16.04
C PRO A 33 8.27 -20.59 15.23
N PHE A 34 7.80 -20.71 14.00
CA PHE A 34 7.36 -19.56 13.22
C PHE A 34 6.17 -18.85 13.87
N VAL A 35 5.18 -19.62 14.33
CA VAL A 35 4.00 -19.07 15.02
C VAL A 35 4.40 -18.40 16.33
N ALA A 36 5.33 -19.00 17.08
CA ALA A 36 5.84 -18.44 18.33
C ALA A 36 6.51 -17.07 18.11
N VAL A 37 7.29 -16.92 17.05
CA VAL A 37 7.91 -15.63 16.69
C VAL A 37 6.86 -14.59 16.29
N VAL A 38 5.83 -14.96 15.51
CA VAL A 38 4.71 -14.07 15.20
C VAL A 38 4.07 -13.54 16.48
N GLN A 39 3.77 -14.42 17.44
CA GLN A 39 3.17 -14.05 18.72
C GLN A 39 4.09 -13.16 19.58
N ALA A 40 5.38 -13.45 19.60
CA ALA A 40 6.37 -12.63 20.30
C ALA A 40 6.45 -11.21 19.73
N ILE A 41 6.44 -11.06 18.40
CA ILE A 41 6.43 -9.75 17.75
C ILE A 41 5.13 -8.99 18.06
N GLU A 42 3.98 -9.66 17.99
CA GLU A 42 2.69 -9.03 18.36
C GLU A 42 2.69 -8.56 19.82
N ALA A 43 3.24 -9.35 20.74
CA ALA A 43 3.35 -8.97 22.13
C ALA A 43 4.26 -7.75 22.33
N ALA A 44 5.43 -7.73 21.70
CA ALA A 44 6.34 -6.60 21.71
C ALA A 44 5.67 -5.32 21.18
N GLN A 45 4.99 -5.41 20.03
CA GLN A 45 4.29 -4.26 19.44
C GLN A 45 3.15 -3.74 20.33
N ARG A 46 2.36 -4.62 20.94
CA ARG A 46 1.32 -4.23 21.92
C ARG A 46 1.89 -3.52 23.15
N ALA A 47 3.11 -3.87 23.54
CA ALA A 47 3.84 -3.22 24.62
C ALA A 47 4.57 -1.93 24.18
N GLY A 48 4.38 -1.46 22.95
CA GLY A 48 5.04 -0.27 22.41
C GLY A 48 6.54 -0.46 22.13
N ARG A 49 6.98 -1.71 21.98
CA ARG A 49 8.38 -2.09 21.71
C ARG A 49 8.61 -2.20 20.21
N LYS A 50 9.86 -1.95 19.77
CA LYS A 50 10.23 -2.04 18.37
C LYS A 50 10.97 -3.34 18.05
N LEU A 51 11.03 -3.64 16.75
CA LEU A 51 11.89 -4.67 16.20
C LEU A 51 13.24 -4.09 15.80
N ILE A 52 14.30 -4.84 16.10
CA ILE A 52 15.66 -4.48 15.71
C ILE A 52 16.19 -5.59 14.82
N PHE A 53 16.50 -5.25 13.57
CA PHE A 53 17.12 -6.18 12.64
C PHE A 53 18.63 -5.94 12.59
N SER A 54 19.43 -7.01 12.64
CA SER A 54 20.87 -6.93 12.51
C SER A 54 21.44 -8.11 11.73
N GLY A 55 22.59 -7.90 11.13
CA GLY A 55 23.35 -8.89 10.37
C GLY A 55 24.69 -8.34 9.93
N VAL A 56 25.55 -9.20 9.37
CA VAL A 56 26.87 -8.82 8.85
C VAL A 56 26.96 -9.16 7.36
N GLY A 57 27.66 -8.33 6.58
CA GLY A 57 27.87 -8.54 5.15
C GLY A 57 26.57 -8.57 4.36
N LYS A 58 26.33 -9.62 3.57
CA LYS A 58 25.09 -9.75 2.79
C LYS A 58 23.84 -9.86 3.66
N SER A 59 23.94 -10.51 4.82
CA SER A 59 22.86 -10.57 5.79
C SER A 59 22.45 -9.20 6.33
N ALA A 60 23.38 -8.24 6.43
CA ALA A 60 23.05 -6.87 6.82
C ALA A 60 22.13 -6.17 5.78
N HIS A 61 22.37 -6.37 4.49
CA HIS A 61 21.50 -5.82 3.45
C HIS A 61 20.10 -6.42 3.50
N ILE A 62 19.98 -7.72 3.80
CA ILE A 62 18.68 -8.37 4.01
C ILE A 62 18.00 -7.81 5.26
N ALA A 63 18.72 -7.65 6.36
CA ALA A 63 18.22 -7.06 7.60
C ALA A 63 17.69 -5.63 7.40
N GLN A 64 18.42 -4.79 6.66
CA GLN A 64 17.98 -3.44 6.29
C GLN A 64 16.68 -3.45 5.47
N LYS A 65 16.62 -4.34 4.45
CA LYS A 65 15.39 -4.50 3.63
C LYS A 65 14.22 -4.93 4.49
N LEU A 66 14.40 -5.89 5.39
CA LEU A 66 13.34 -6.36 6.29
C LEU A 66 12.87 -5.25 7.23
N ALA A 67 13.78 -4.49 7.86
CA ALA A 67 13.41 -3.33 8.67
C ALA A 67 12.52 -2.35 7.88
N GLY A 68 12.86 -2.06 6.62
CA GLY A 68 12.05 -1.24 5.74
C GLY A 68 10.68 -1.86 5.45
N THR A 69 10.61 -3.17 5.18
CA THR A 69 9.35 -3.89 4.93
C THR A 69 8.44 -3.84 6.15
N PHE A 70 8.95 -4.12 7.35
CA PHE A 70 8.18 -4.09 8.58
C PHE A 70 7.65 -2.68 8.88
N ASN A 71 8.45 -1.63 8.71
CA ASN A 71 7.99 -0.25 8.82
C ASN A 71 6.87 0.06 7.82
N SER A 72 7.02 -0.37 6.56
CA SER A 72 6.02 -0.20 5.51
C SER A 72 4.69 -0.92 5.80
N THR A 73 4.72 -1.95 6.63
CA THR A 73 3.56 -2.74 7.06
C THR A 73 3.09 -2.41 8.48
N GLY A 74 3.55 -1.26 9.02
CA GLY A 74 3.09 -0.71 10.29
C GLY A 74 3.69 -1.35 11.54
N VAL A 75 4.77 -2.11 11.41
CA VAL A 75 5.53 -2.65 12.54
C VAL A 75 6.78 -1.80 12.75
N THR A 76 6.83 -1.03 13.84
CA THR A 76 7.97 -0.16 14.13
C THR A 76 9.26 -0.97 14.23
N SER A 77 10.22 -0.67 13.37
CA SER A 77 11.48 -1.40 13.30
C SER A 77 12.66 -0.52 12.91
N CYS A 78 13.87 -0.95 13.24
CA CYS A 78 15.11 -0.31 12.81
C CYS A 78 16.17 -1.37 12.47
N PHE A 79 17.19 -0.94 11.73
CA PHE A 79 18.39 -1.72 11.50
C PHE A 79 19.48 -1.25 12.49
N LEU A 80 20.15 -2.21 13.11
CA LEU A 80 21.32 -2.00 13.96
C LEU A 80 22.54 -2.65 13.31
N ASP A 81 23.51 -1.86 12.93
CA ASP A 81 24.79 -2.38 12.44
C ASP A 81 25.55 -3.07 13.58
N ALA A 82 25.96 -4.33 13.38
CA ALA A 82 26.62 -5.12 14.43
C ALA A 82 27.96 -4.54 14.87
N THR A 83 28.66 -3.82 13.98
CA THR A 83 29.93 -3.17 14.30
C THR A 83 29.70 -1.86 15.03
N GLN A 84 28.78 -1.02 14.54
CA GLN A 84 28.46 0.27 15.16
C GLN A 84 27.80 0.11 16.53
N ALA A 85 27.07 -0.98 16.74
CA ALA A 85 26.52 -1.33 18.05
C ALA A 85 27.58 -1.32 19.14
N LEU A 86 28.78 -1.81 18.84
CA LEU A 86 29.91 -1.85 19.79
C LEU A 86 30.52 -0.45 20.05
N HIS A 87 30.13 0.55 19.28
CA HIS A 87 30.68 1.91 19.34
C HIS A 87 29.62 2.96 19.72
N GLY A 88 28.51 2.55 20.32
CA GLY A 88 27.51 3.47 20.89
C GLY A 88 26.08 3.27 20.38
N ASP A 89 25.86 2.63 19.22
CA ASP A 89 24.53 2.46 18.63
C ASP A 89 23.63 1.50 19.42
N LEU A 90 24.15 0.80 20.45
CA LEU A 90 23.30 0.13 21.44
C LEU A 90 22.32 1.08 22.14
N GLY A 91 22.55 2.39 22.10
CA GLY A 91 21.60 3.39 22.55
C GLY A 91 20.26 3.39 21.78
N LEU A 92 20.19 2.73 20.62
CA LEU A 92 18.94 2.47 19.91
C LEU A 92 18.06 1.40 20.60
N CYS A 93 18.62 0.59 21.48
CA CYS A 93 17.95 -0.53 22.14
C CYS A 93 17.31 -0.11 23.45
N ALA A 94 16.15 -0.67 23.75
CA ALA A 94 15.46 -0.51 25.01
C ALA A 94 15.05 -1.89 25.57
N ALA A 95 15.00 -2.03 26.87
CA ALA A 95 14.56 -3.25 27.51
C ALA A 95 13.16 -3.66 27.00
N GLY A 96 12.99 -4.92 26.64
CA GLY A 96 11.77 -5.47 26.06
C GLY A 96 11.62 -5.29 24.54
N ASP A 97 12.55 -4.62 23.84
CA ASP A 97 12.61 -4.67 22.38
C ASP A 97 12.89 -6.10 21.89
N LEU A 98 12.56 -6.40 20.64
CA LEU A 98 12.81 -7.71 20.04
C LEU A 98 13.85 -7.57 18.92
N ALA A 99 14.94 -8.34 19.01
CA ALA A 99 15.99 -8.32 18.00
C ALA A 99 15.95 -9.58 17.12
N VAL A 100 15.91 -9.39 15.79
CA VAL A 100 16.03 -10.45 14.78
C VAL A 100 17.46 -10.40 14.23
N LEU A 101 18.24 -11.40 14.56
CA LEU A 101 19.65 -11.51 14.21
C LEU A 101 19.85 -12.47 13.03
N LEU A 102 20.29 -11.93 11.89
CA LEU A 102 20.46 -12.68 10.65
C LEU A 102 21.91 -13.14 10.48
N SER A 103 22.12 -14.45 10.44
CA SER A 103 23.42 -15.05 10.13
C SER A 103 23.25 -16.45 9.55
N ASN A 104 23.68 -16.67 8.31
CA ASN A 104 23.53 -17.97 7.66
C ASN A 104 24.20 -19.09 8.47
N SER A 105 25.48 -18.92 8.86
CA SER A 105 26.20 -19.89 9.68
C SER A 105 25.81 -19.85 11.15
N GLY A 106 25.27 -18.69 11.62
CA GLY A 106 25.01 -18.45 13.04
C GLY A 106 26.25 -18.41 13.95
N GLN A 107 27.45 -18.29 13.36
CA GLN A 107 28.73 -18.36 14.07
C GLN A 107 29.65 -17.15 13.81
N SER A 108 29.15 -16.09 13.16
CA SER A 108 29.93 -14.85 12.96
C SER A 108 30.27 -14.23 14.32
N ALA A 109 31.54 -13.97 14.56
CA ALA A 109 32.00 -13.44 15.85
C ALA A 109 31.31 -12.15 16.27
N GLU A 110 31.04 -11.27 15.29
CA GLU A 110 30.32 -10.01 15.50
C GLU A 110 28.88 -10.26 15.95
N MET A 111 28.20 -11.24 15.36
CA MET A 111 26.80 -11.56 15.69
C MET A 111 26.69 -12.21 17.07
N VAL A 112 27.64 -13.08 17.43
CA VAL A 112 27.71 -13.72 18.76
C VAL A 112 27.99 -12.67 19.84
N ARG A 113 28.92 -11.74 19.59
CA ARG A 113 29.16 -10.63 20.51
C ARG A 113 27.94 -9.73 20.68
N LEU A 114 27.30 -9.36 19.58
CA LEU A 114 26.08 -8.55 19.60
C LEU A 114 24.97 -9.25 20.40
N LEU A 115 24.71 -10.53 20.15
CA LEU A 115 23.77 -11.35 20.91
C LEU A 115 23.97 -11.21 22.42
N ALA A 116 25.21 -11.44 22.89
CA ALA A 116 25.54 -11.33 24.32
C ALA A 116 25.28 -9.94 24.91
N MET A 117 25.48 -8.89 24.12
CA MET A 117 25.19 -7.52 24.55
C MET A 117 23.70 -7.23 24.59
N LEU A 118 22.95 -7.60 23.54
CA LEU A 118 21.51 -7.39 23.50
C LEU A 118 20.77 -8.11 24.62
N LYS A 119 21.24 -9.31 25.01
CA LYS A 119 20.70 -10.00 26.18
C LYS A 119 20.93 -9.23 27.48
N ARG A 120 22.06 -8.55 27.65
CA ARG A 120 22.31 -7.67 28.82
C ARG A 120 21.40 -6.44 28.83
N PHE A 121 20.92 -6.02 27.68
CA PHE A 121 19.93 -4.95 27.52
C PHE A 121 18.48 -5.47 27.64
N GLU A 122 18.30 -6.74 28.04
CA GLU A 122 16.99 -7.39 28.23
C GLU A 122 16.11 -7.40 26.97
N LEU A 123 16.74 -7.61 25.80
CA LEU A 123 16.01 -7.83 24.55
C LEU A 123 15.63 -9.30 24.37
N THR A 124 14.48 -9.52 23.77
CA THR A 124 14.11 -10.85 23.26
C THR A 124 14.81 -11.08 21.92
N ILE A 125 15.48 -12.21 21.78
CA ILE A 125 16.31 -12.51 20.60
C ILE A 125 15.67 -13.58 19.73
N VAL A 126 15.55 -13.30 18.44
CA VAL A 126 15.18 -14.26 17.38
C VAL A 126 16.40 -14.50 16.51
N ALA A 127 16.88 -15.72 16.43
CA ALA A 127 17.91 -16.13 15.48
C ALA A 127 17.27 -16.50 14.13
N LEU A 128 17.66 -15.84 13.06
CA LEU A 128 17.27 -16.18 11.69
C LEU A 128 18.52 -16.77 10.99
N THR A 129 18.57 -18.11 10.87
CA THR A 129 19.77 -18.84 10.45
C THR A 129 19.40 -20.14 9.72
N SER A 130 20.33 -20.70 8.94
CA SER A 130 20.18 -22.06 8.38
C SER A 130 20.79 -23.16 9.25
N ASN A 131 21.52 -22.80 10.32
CA ASN A 131 22.23 -23.73 11.17
C ASN A 131 21.60 -23.81 12.57
N PRO A 132 20.80 -24.85 12.87
CA PRO A 132 20.14 -25.03 14.17
C PRO A 132 21.11 -25.26 15.33
N ASP A 133 22.33 -25.73 15.03
CA ASP A 133 23.36 -26.07 16.01
C ASP A 133 24.33 -24.91 16.28
N SER A 134 24.15 -23.77 15.62
CA SER A 134 24.99 -22.59 15.80
C SER A 134 24.87 -21.97 17.19
N GLU A 135 25.87 -21.24 17.61
CA GLU A 135 25.88 -20.47 18.85
C GLU A 135 24.70 -19.47 18.88
N LEU A 136 24.47 -18.76 17.76
CA LEU A 136 23.35 -17.84 17.63
C LEU A 136 21.99 -18.54 17.86
N ALA A 137 21.79 -19.73 17.28
CA ALA A 137 20.54 -20.47 17.43
C ALA A 137 20.35 -21.04 18.84
N LYS A 138 21.42 -21.49 19.48
CA LYS A 138 21.37 -22.08 20.84
C LYS A 138 21.06 -21.05 21.90
N ASP A 139 21.60 -19.85 21.75
CA ASP A 139 21.50 -18.79 22.75
C ASP A 139 20.35 -17.81 22.48
N ALA A 140 19.65 -17.88 21.35
CA ALA A 140 18.46 -17.09 21.07
C ALA A 140 17.23 -17.62 21.85
N ASP A 141 16.27 -16.74 22.14
CA ASP A 141 15.00 -17.09 22.77
C ASP A 141 14.07 -17.80 21.77
N PHE A 142 14.16 -17.43 20.50
CA PHE A 142 13.42 -18.05 19.39
C PHE A 142 14.34 -18.33 18.20
N ARG A 143 13.99 -19.36 17.42
CA ARG A 143 14.72 -19.75 16.21
C ARG A 143 13.79 -19.75 15.02
N LEU A 144 14.16 -19.01 13.96
CA LEU A 144 13.57 -19.09 12.64
C LEU A 144 14.60 -19.73 11.71
N LEU A 145 14.32 -20.94 11.31
CA LEU A 145 15.25 -21.72 10.47
C LEU A 145 14.78 -21.70 9.02
N TYR A 146 15.71 -21.38 8.11
CA TYR A 146 15.50 -21.57 6.68
C TYR A 146 16.42 -22.66 6.13
N GLN A 147 16.00 -23.29 5.05
CA GLN A 147 16.71 -24.43 4.46
C GLN A 147 17.51 -23.98 3.24
N VAL A 148 18.78 -24.38 3.17
CA VAL A 148 19.67 -24.09 2.03
C VAL A 148 20.34 -25.40 1.61
N PRO A 149 19.72 -26.19 0.72
CA PRO A 149 20.34 -27.42 0.23
C PRO A 149 21.71 -27.16 -0.42
N ARG A 150 21.81 -26.06 -1.17
CA ARG A 150 23.07 -25.59 -1.78
C ARG A 150 22.97 -24.12 -2.19
N GLU A 151 24.11 -23.44 -2.26
CA GLU A 151 24.21 -22.11 -2.88
C GLU A 151 24.22 -22.21 -4.41
N ALA A 152 23.64 -21.24 -5.12
CA ALA A 152 23.66 -21.17 -6.57
C ALA A 152 25.04 -20.77 -7.14
N CYS A 153 25.93 -20.24 -6.29
CA CYS A 153 27.29 -19.90 -6.67
C CYS A 153 28.08 -21.15 -7.10
N PRO A 154 28.68 -21.19 -8.31
CA PRO A 154 29.46 -22.32 -8.79
C PRO A 154 30.62 -22.70 -7.86
N LEU A 155 31.19 -21.70 -7.17
CA LEU A 155 32.26 -21.88 -6.19
C LEU A 155 31.73 -22.23 -4.79
N ARG A 156 30.42 -22.21 -4.58
CA ARG A 156 29.75 -22.39 -3.27
C ARG A 156 30.23 -21.41 -2.18
N LEU A 157 30.72 -20.23 -2.58
CA LEU A 157 31.27 -19.22 -1.66
C LEU A 157 30.37 -18.01 -1.52
N ALA A 158 29.75 -17.55 -2.60
CA ALA A 158 28.89 -16.38 -2.57
C ALA A 158 27.48 -16.76 -2.07
N PRO A 159 26.93 -16.06 -1.04
CA PRO A 159 25.58 -16.27 -0.58
C PRO A 159 24.58 -15.83 -1.68
N THR A 160 23.69 -16.73 -2.05
CA THR A 160 22.66 -16.59 -3.07
C THR A 160 21.34 -17.18 -2.54
N ALA A 161 21.17 -18.50 -2.59
CA ALA A 161 20.00 -19.20 -2.08
C ALA A 161 19.76 -18.93 -0.59
N SER A 162 20.81 -18.81 0.21
CA SER A 162 20.71 -18.46 1.63
C SER A 162 20.12 -17.06 1.87
N THR A 163 20.55 -16.06 1.10
CA THR A 163 20.02 -14.69 1.22
C THR A 163 18.59 -14.60 0.71
N THR A 164 18.27 -15.32 -0.37
CA THR A 164 16.91 -15.39 -0.93
C THR A 164 15.94 -16.07 0.05
N ALA A 165 16.33 -17.20 0.65
CA ALA A 165 15.51 -17.89 1.65
C ALA A 165 15.30 -17.06 2.92
N ALA A 166 16.35 -16.43 3.45
CA ALA A 166 16.25 -15.55 4.62
C ALA A 166 15.34 -14.35 4.36
N LEU A 167 15.43 -13.74 3.17
CA LEU A 167 14.57 -12.65 2.76
C LEU A 167 13.11 -13.08 2.67
N ALA A 168 12.83 -14.19 1.98
CA ALA A 168 11.48 -14.70 1.78
C ALA A 168 10.82 -15.08 3.12
N LEU A 169 11.55 -15.70 4.04
CA LEU A 169 11.07 -16.03 5.38
C LEU A 169 10.72 -14.78 6.19
N GLY A 170 11.57 -13.73 6.12
CA GLY A 170 11.29 -12.45 6.75
C GLY A 170 10.09 -11.73 6.16
N ASP A 171 9.91 -11.78 4.83
CA ASP A 171 8.74 -11.22 4.16
C ASP A 171 7.45 -11.99 4.51
N ALA A 172 7.50 -13.32 4.58
CA ALA A 172 6.38 -14.13 5.03
C ALA A 172 5.95 -13.74 6.45
N LEU A 173 6.91 -13.53 7.36
CA LEU A 173 6.66 -13.07 8.72
C LEU A 173 5.97 -11.70 8.74
N ALA A 174 6.43 -10.75 7.92
CA ALA A 174 5.83 -9.42 7.80
C ALA A 174 4.39 -9.50 7.25
N MET A 175 4.12 -10.35 6.25
CA MET A 175 2.80 -10.50 5.66
C MET A 175 1.79 -11.17 6.62
N VAL A 176 2.20 -12.20 7.36
CA VAL A 176 1.34 -12.81 8.39
C VAL A 176 0.99 -11.79 9.47
N LEU A 177 1.94 -10.98 9.92
CA LEU A 177 1.68 -9.91 10.90
C LEU A 177 0.73 -8.84 10.36
N LEU A 178 0.89 -8.45 9.08
CA LEU A 178 0.01 -7.51 8.40
C LEU A 178 -1.45 -8.00 8.40
N GLU A 179 -1.67 -9.28 8.01
CA GLU A 179 -3.00 -9.89 7.99
C GLU A 179 -3.61 -9.98 9.40
N ARG A 180 -2.85 -10.48 10.37
CA ARG A 180 -3.32 -10.66 11.76
C ARG A 180 -3.67 -9.34 12.44
N ARG A 181 -3.04 -8.23 12.04
CA ARG A 181 -3.32 -6.89 12.57
C ARG A 181 -4.46 -6.18 11.84
N GLY A 182 -5.01 -6.77 10.78
CA GLY A 182 -6.04 -6.15 9.96
C GLY A 182 -5.56 -4.85 9.28
N PHE A 183 -4.27 -4.79 8.89
CA PHE A 183 -3.67 -3.62 8.27
C PHE A 183 -4.32 -3.32 6.93
N THR A 184 -4.83 -2.10 6.76
CA THR A 184 -5.65 -1.70 5.61
C THR A 184 -4.84 -1.00 4.52
N ARG A 185 -5.47 -0.79 3.35
CA ARG A 185 -4.89 0.04 2.28
C ARG A 185 -4.72 1.50 2.73
N GLU A 186 -5.63 1.99 3.55
CA GLU A 186 -5.60 3.32 4.14
C GLU A 186 -4.41 3.48 5.10
N ASP A 187 -4.10 2.45 5.89
CA ASP A 187 -2.91 2.42 6.74
C ASP A 187 -1.63 2.45 5.90
N PHE A 188 -1.59 1.66 4.80
CA PHE A 188 -0.46 1.65 3.87
C PHE A 188 -0.25 3.03 3.22
N ALA A 189 -1.33 3.66 2.76
CA ALA A 189 -1.29 5.00 2.16
C ALA A 189 -0.73 6.05 3.13
N ARG A 190 -1.13 5.98 4.40
CA ARG A 190 -0.65 6.88 5.46
C ARG A 190 0.86 6.77 5.69
N LEU A 191 1.42 5.57 5.53
CA LEU A 191 2.86 5.32 5.66
C LEU A 191 3.65 5.64 4.37
N HIS A 192 2.96 5.76 3.22
CA HIS A 192 3.57 6.02 1.90
C HIS A 192 2.97 7.24 1.20
N PRO A 193 2.98 8.43 1.83
CA PRO A 193 2.25 9.60 1.33
C PRO A 193 2.75 10.12 -0.02
N ALA A 194 4.02 9.89 -0.36
CA ALA A 194 4.64 10.35 -1.60
C ALA A 194 4.49 9.36 -2.78
N GLY A 195 3.99 8.14 -2.56
CA GLY A 195 3.78 7.15 -3.60
C GLY A 195 2.50 7.44 -4.41
N ASN A 196 2.47 7.04 -5.70
CA ASN A 196 1.27 7.16 -6.53
C ASN A 196 0.05 6.52 -5.86
N LEU A 197 0.23 5.38 -5.21
CA LEU A 197 -0.82 4.69 -4.45
C LEU A 197 -1.23 5.48 -3.19
N GLY A 198 -0.27 6.06 -2.46
CA GLY A 198 -0.52 6.85 -1.26
C GLY A 198 -1.31 8.12 -1.57
N THR A 199 -0.91 8.86 -2.59
CA THR A 199 -1.59 10.08 -3.04
C THR A 199 -3.02 9.78 -3.49
N ALA A 200 -3.23 8.73 -4.31
CA ALA A 200 -4.55 8.34 -4.80
C ALA A 200 -5.51 7.91 -3.67
N LEU A 201 -5.00 7.27 -2.62
CA LEU A 201 -5.79 6.78 -1.49
C LEU A 201 -6.08 7.84 -0.42
N LEU A 202 -5.33 8.94 -0.39
CA LEU A 202 -5.52 10.02 0.58
C LEU A 202 -6.29 11.22 0.03
N LEU A 203 -6.35 11.40 -1.30
CA LEU A 203 -7.10 12.48 -1.92
C LEU A 203 -8.60 12.38 -1.59
N LYS A 204 -9.17 13.48 -1.15
CA LYS A 204 -10.62 13.63 -0.98
C LYS A 204 -11.24 14.18 -2.25
N VAL A 205 -12.54 13.97 -2.40
CA VAL A 205 -13.32 14.49 -3.52
C VAL A 205 -13.19 16.01 -3.64
N LYS A 206 -13.19 16.73 -2.52
CA LYS A 206 -13.00 18.20 -2.49
C LYS A 206 -11.66 18.67 -3.05
N ASP A 207 -10.62 17.81 -3.05
CA ASP A 207 -9.28 18.15 -3.57
C ASP A 207 -9.21 18.03 -5.10
N ILE A 208 -10.20 17.34 -5.72
CA ILE A 208 -10.22 17.03 -7.15
C ILE A 208 -11.43 17.60 -7.90
N MET A 209 -12.47 18.04 -7.20
CA MET A 209 -13.71 18.54 -7.80
C MET A 209 -13.53 19.91 -8.47
N ARG A 210 -14.31 20.18 -9.50
CA ARG A 210 -14.50 21.51 -10.08
C ARG A 210 -15.35 22.35 -9.15
N ILE A 211 -14.96 23.61 -8.91
CA ILE A 211 -15.66 24.55 -8.04
C ILE A 211 -15.82 25.91 -8.72
N GLY A 212 -16.60 26.82 -8.15
CA GLY A 212 -16.75 28.19 -8.60
C GLY A 212 -17.30 28.27 -10.02
N GLU A 213 -16.64 28.99 -10.93
CA GLU A 213 -17.10 29.16 -12.31
C GLU A 213 -17.14 27.85 -13.13
N ARG A 214 -16.44 26.81 -12.69
CA ARG A 214 -16.44 25.48 -13.33
C ARG A 214 -17.50 24.53 -12.75
N LEU A 215 -18.27 24.97 -11.76
CA LEU A 215 -19.41 24.25 -11.22
C LEU A 215 -20.71 24.92 -11.69
N PRO A 216 -21.37 24.43 -12.75
CA PRO A 216 -22.64 24.96 -13.20
C PRO A 216 -23.77 24.49 -12.27
N VAL A 217 -24.42 25.45 -11.63
CA VAL A 217 -25.59 25.22 -10.76
C VAL A 217 -26.65 26.23 -11.11
N MET A 218 -27.91 25.81 -11.16
CA MET A 218 -29.05 26.72 -11.33
C MET A 218 -30.33 26.14 -10.73
N SER A 219 -31.35 27.01 -10.59
CA SER A 219 -32.70 26.57 -10.18
C SER A 219 -33.30 25.63 -11.24
N ASP A 220 -33.97 24.58 -10.78
CA ASP A 220 -34.67 23.61 -11.62
C ASP A 220 -35.95 24.18 -12.32
N GLN A 221 -36.35 25.41 -11.98
CA GLN A 221 -37.43 26.15 -12.61
C GLN A 221 -37.02 26.94 -13.84
N ARG A 222 -35.72 27.04 -14.13
CA ARG A 222 -35.18 27.75 -15.29
C ARG A 222 -35.38 26.94 -16.56
N THR A 223 -35.12 27.58 -17.73
CA THR A 223 -35.28 26.90 -19.02
C THR A 223 -34.11 25.99 -19.36
N VAL A 224 -34.35 25.05 -20.29
CA VAL A 224 -33.27 24.21 -20.85
C VAL A 224 -32.24 25.08 -21.55
N GLN A 225 -32.61 26.18 -22.21
CA GLN A 225 -31.69 27.11 -22.84
C GLN A 225 -30.74 27.72 -21.83
N ASP A 226 -31.23 28.14 -20.66
CA ASP A 226 -30.39 28.68 -19.57
C ASP A 226 -29.39 27.63 -19.07
N ALA A 227 -29.85 26.36 -18.96
CA ALA A 227 -29.01 25.26 -18.56
C ALA A 227 -27.82 25.03 -19.54
N ILE A 228 -28.09 25.00 -20.82
CA ILE A 228 -27.07 24.82 -21.87
C ILE A 228 -26.06 25.99 -21.85
N LEU A 229 -26.54 27.21 -21.68
CA LEU A 229 -25.66 28.38 -21.56
C LEU A 229 -24.77 28.27 -20.31
N GLY A 230 -25.33 27.79 -19.18
CA GLY A 230 -24.59 27.52 -17.96
C GLY A 230 -23.50 26.45 -18.15
N MET A 231 -23.83 25.33 -18.76
CA MET A 231 -22.88 24.25 -19.09
C MET A 231 -21.76 24.76 -20.00
N THR A 232 -22.11 25.51 -21.05
CA THR A 232 -21.15 26.08 -22.00
C THR A 232 -20.19 27.04 -21.33
N LYS A 233 -20.70 27.94 -20.46
CA LYS A 233 -19.87 28.89 -19.70
C LYS A 233 -18.90 28.17 -18.76
N ALA A 234 -19.36 27.14 -18.06
CA ALA A 234 -18.57 26.35 -17.13
C ALA A 234 -17.64 25.35 -17.82
N LYS A 235 -17.78 25.14 -19.12
CA LYS A 235 -17.07 24.08 -19.90
C LYS A 235 -17.28 22.70 -19.27
N ALA A 236 -18.53 22.39 -18.95
CA ALA A 236 -18.95 21.14 -18.31
C ALA A 236 -19.98 20.42 -19.18
N GLY A 237 -19.95 19.09 -19.17
CA GLY A 237 -20.92 18.23 -19.88
C GLY A 237 -22.25 18.07 -19.16
N SER A 238 -22.38 18.66 -17.96
CA SER A 238 -23.59 18.59 -17.15
C SER A 238 -23.81 19.84 -16.31
N ILE A 239 -25.01 20.01 -15.74
CA ILE A 239 -25.35 21.08 -14.80
C ILE A 239 -26.18 20.51 -13.64
N ALA A 240 -25.81 20.88 -12.41
CA ALA A 240 -26.56 20.54 -11.21
C ALA A 240 -27.78 21.47 -11.08
N LEU A 241 -28.93 20.85 -10.82
CA LEU A 241 -30.20 21.55 -10.66
C LEU A 241 -30.63 21.52 -9.21
N VAL A 242 -31.05 22.68 -8.70
CA VAL A 242 -31.37 22.84 -7.28
C VAL A 242 -32.78 23.41 -7.08
N ASP A 243 -33.37 23.07 -5.99
CA ASP A 243 -34.56 23.76 -5.48
C ASP A 243 -34.22 25.21 -5.12
N GLU A 244 -34.99 26.15 -5.61
CA GLU A 244 -34.71 27.59 -5.49
C GLU A 244 -34.70 28.10 -4.05
N VAL A 245 -35.47 27.48 -3.17
CA VAL A 245 -35.64 27.90 -1.76
C VAL A 245 -34.57 27.29 -0.87
N SER A 246 -34.41 25.95 -0.94
CA SER A 246 -33.49 25.22 -0.05
C SER A 246 -32.06 25.17 -0.58
N GLY A 247 -31.87 25.35 -1.88
CA GLY A 247 -30.58 25.16 -2.56
C GLY A 247 -30.13 23.70 -2.64
N LYS A 248 -31.01 22.73 -2.27
CA LYS A 248 -30.68 21.31 -2.33
C LYS A 248 -30.74 20.77 -3.75
N LEU A 249 -29.91 19.80 -4.03
CA LEU A 249 -29.87 19.13 -5.33
C LEU A 249 -31.20 18.39 -5.62
N THR A 250 -31.82 18.71 -6.75
CA THR A 250 -33.06 18.07 -7.24
C THR A 250 -32.80 17.19 -8.46
N GLY A 251 -31.79 17.54 -9.28
CA GLY A 251 -31.51 16.81 -10.50
C GLY A 251 -30.21 17.21 -11.17
N ILE A 252 -29.93 16.57 -12.27
CA ILE A 252 -28.82 16.87 -13.19
C ILE A 252 -29.34 16.87 -14.63
N LEU A 253 -28.90 17.79 -15.45
CA LEU A 253 -29.05 17.74 -16.90
C LEU A 253 -27.68 17.51 -17.52
N THR A 254 -27.59 16.58 -18.46
CA THR A 254 -26.34 16.23 -19.16
C THR A 254 -26.47 16.48 -20.67
N ASP A 255 -25.33 16.52 -21.37
CA ASP A 255 -25.29 16.51 -22.86
C ASP A 255 -26.06 15.32 -23.45
N GLY A 256 -26.07 14.18 -22.76
CA GLY A 256 -26.84 13.00 -23.15
C GLY A 256 -28.36 13.24 -23.11
N ASP A 257 -28.84 13.96 -22.08
CA ASP A 257 -30.26 14.33 -21.96
C ASP A 257 -30.65 15.32 -23.06
N PHE A 258 -29.82 16.32 -23.32
CA PHE A 258 -30.01 17.26 -24.42
C PHE A 258 -30.19 16.53 -25.76
N ARG A 259 -29.24 15.64 -26.11
CA ARG A 259 -29.29 14.90 -27.38
C ARG A 259 -30.53 14.02 -27.54
N ARG A 260 -31.03 13.47 -26.44
CA ARG A 260 -32.25 12.64 -26.45
C ARG A 260 -33.52 13.44 -26.72
N HIS A 261 -33.60 14.69 -26.24
CA HIS A 261 -34.86 15.44 -26.22
C HIS A 261 -34.93 16.55 -27.29
N VAL A 262 -33.81 17.04 -27.79
CA VAL A 262 -33.79 18.20 -28.73
C VAL A 262 -34.59 17.99 -30.01
N LEU A 263 -34.67 16.76 -30.52
CA LEU A 263 -35.39 16.43 -31.75
C LEU A 263 -36.85 15.93 -31.50
N SER A 264 -37.18 15.54 -30.28
CA SER A 264 -38.42 14.89 -29.94
C SER A 264 -39.46 15.79 -29.26
N SER A 265 -39.05 16.98 -28.81
CA SER A 265 -39.90 17.91 -28.07
C SER A 265 -39.93 19.27 -28.74
N PRO A 266 -41.07 19.71 -29.31
CA PRO A 266 -41.25 21.07 -29.78
C PRO A 266 -41.00 22.08 -28.65
N ASP A 267 -40.35 23.18 -28.98
CA ASP A 267 -39.97 24.25 -28.02
C ASP A 267 -39.13 23.77 -26.80
N PHE A 268 -38.44 22.64 -26.94
CA PHE A 268 -37.62 22.04 -25.91
C PHE A 268 -36.76 23.07 -25.14
N LEU A 269 -36.11 23.97 -25.84
CA LEU A 269 -35.20 24.99 -25.26
C LEU A 269 -35.95 25.97 -24.33
N ALA A 270 -37.20 26.26 -24.61
CA ALA A 270 -38.00 27.22 -23.85
C ALA A 270 -38.69 26.57 -22.64
N GLN A 271 -38.70 25.26 -22.54
CA GLN A 271 -39.39 24.53 -21.47
C GLN A 271 -38.57 24.52 -20.17
N PRO A 272 -39.24 24.38 -19.00
CA PRO A 272 -38.55 24.21 -17.72
C PRO A 272 -37.68 22.96 -17.71
N VAL A 273 -36.45 23.09 -17.18
CA VAL A 273 -35.41 22.04 -17.20
C VAL A 273 -35.80 20.83 -16.34
N ASN A 274 -36.59 21.03 -15.29
CA ASN A 274 -37.05 19.97 -14.40
C ASN A 274 -37.87 18.86 -15.10
N ARG A 275 -38.37 19.12 -16.31
CA ARG A 275 -39.09 18.12 -17.14
C ARG A 275 -38.17 17.14 -17.83
N PHE A 276 -36.90 17.49 -17.99
CA PHE A 276 -35.91 16.75 -18.81
C PHE A 276 -34.68 16.33 -18.04
N MET A 277 -34.58 16.75 -16.78
CA MET A 277 -33.45 16.37 -15.90
C MET A 277 -33.54 14.90 -15.47
N THR A 278 -32.43 14.31 -15.15
CA THR A 278 -32.37 13.09 -14.35
C THR A 278 -32.60 13.46 -12.89
N PRO A 279 -33.75 13.10 -12.26
CA PRO A 279 -34.02 13.37 -10.86
C PRO A 279 -33.16 12.45 -9.97
N THR A 280 -32.84 12.91 -8.76
CA THR A 280 -32.05 12.14 -7.77
C THR A 280 -30.77 11.53 -8.38
N PRO A 281 -29.88 12.36 -8.93
CA PRO A 281 -28.64 11.87 -9.55
C PRO A 281 -27.74 11.17 -8.54
N LYS A 282 -26.78 10.39 -9.02
CA LYS A 282 -25.73 9.87 -8.15
C LYS A 282 -24.87 11.02 -7.65
N THR A 283 -24.56 10.99 -6.37
CA THR A 283 -23.75 12.01 -5.70
C THR A 283 -22.63 11.37 -4.90
N VAL A 284 -21.65 12.18 -4.54
CA VAL A 284 -20.59 11.83 -3.60
C VAL A 284 -20.43 12.97 -2.60
N HIS A 285 -20.08 12.66 -1.36
CA HIS A 285 -19.81 13.68 -0.35
C HIS A 285 -18.44 14.33 -0.57
N CYS A 286 -18.32 15.63 -0.31
CA CYS A 286 -17.08 16.38 -0.55
C CYS A 286 -15.89 15.86 0.28
N ASP A 287 -16.12 15.31 1.47
CA ASP A 287 -15.10 14.71 2.32
C ASP A 287 -14.85 13.21 2.08
N ALA A 288 -15.60 12.58 1.16
CA ALA A 288 -15.34 11.21 0.74
C ALA A 288 -13.97 11.08 0.05
N LEU A 289 -13.41 9.88 0.04
CA LEU A 289 -12.17 9.63 -0.70
C LEU A 289 -12.40 9.68 -2.21
N ALA A 290 -11.42 10.20 -2.96
CA ALA A 290 -11.51 10.28 -4.42
C ALA A 290 -11.72 8.91 -5.08
N VAL A 291 -11.21 7.83 -4.48
CA VAL A 291 -11.43 6.45 -4.93
C VAL A 291 -12.92 6.03 -4.88
N GLU A 292 -13.73 6.64 -4.02
CA GLU A 292 -15.17 6.38 -3.99
C GLU A 292 -15.87 6.95 -5.23
N ALA A 293 -15.46 8.15 -5.68
CA ALA A 293 -15.93 8.70 -6.95
C ALA A 293 -15.61 7.76 -8.12
N LEU A 294 -14.38 7.21 -8.17
CA LEU A 294 -13.99 6.21 -9.18
C LEU A 294 -14.90 4.99 -9.19
N ARG A 295 -15.24 4.44 -8.02
CA ARG A 295 -16.17 3.30 -7.89
C ARG A 295 -17.57 3.62 -8.40
N ILE A 296 -18.05 4.86 -8.17
CA ILE A 296 -19.36 5.32 -8.65
C ILE A 296 -19.33 5.43 -10.18
N PHE A 297 -18.30 6.04 -10.77
CA PHE A 297 -18.13 6.11 -12.22
C PHE A 297 -18.13 4.72 -12.87
N ASP A 298 -17.34 3.80 -12.33
CA ASP A 298 -17.25 2.45 -12.89
C ASP A 298 -18.55 1.68 -12.75
N ARG A 299 -19.21 1.75 -11.60
CA ARG A 299 -20.46 1.02 -11.32
C ARG A 299 -21.63 1.52 -12.13
N PHE A 300 -21.79 2.84 -12.29
CA PHE A 300 -22.96 3.45 -12.90
C PHE A 300 -22.73 3.92 -14.34
N LYS A 301 -21.49 3.83 -14.85
CA LYS A 301 -21.09 4.23 -16.21
C LYS A 301 -21.54 5.65 -16.55
N ILE A 302 -21.31 6.58 -15.63
CA ILE A 302 -21.58 8.00 -15.76
C ILE A 302 -20.27 8.77 -15.95
N ASP A 303 -20.31 9.95 -16.56
CA ASP A 303 -19.13 10.76 -16.85
C ASP A 303 -18.99 11.95 -15.89
N ASP A 304 -20.13 12.40 -15.31
CA ASP A 304 -20.21 13.51 -14.37
C ASP A 304 -20.80 13.07 -13.03
N LEU A 305 -20.22 13.53 -11.93
CA LEU A 305 -20.66 13.20 -10.57
C LEU A 305 -20.79 14.48 -9.75
N VAL A 306 -22.01 14.79 -9.28
CA VAL A 306 -22.27 15.95 -8.44
C VAL A 306 -21.75 15.68 -7.03
N VAL A 307 -20.98 16.63 -6.50
CA VAL A 307 -20.45 16.61 -5.14
C VAL A 307 -21.35 17.43 -4.24
N VAL A 308 -21.77 16.85 -3.12
CA VAL A 308 -22.66 17.52 -2.14
C VAL A 308 -22.02 17.66 -0.78
N ASP A 309 -22.50 18.62 -0.02
CA ASP A 309 -22.19 18.79 1.40
C ASP A 309 -23.19 18.04 2.31
N ASP A 310 -23.01 18.16 3.64
CA ASP A 310 -23.86 17.57 4.67
C ASP A 310 -25.34 18.01 4.57
N THR A 311 -25.62 19.15 3.92
CA THR A 311 -26.97 19.69 3.75
C THR A 311 -27.63 19.23 2.45
N GLY A 312 -26.91 18.50 1.59
CA GLY A 312 -27.34 18.04 0.28
C GLY A 312 -27.28 19.12 -0.80
N ARG A 313 -26.51 20.18 -0.60
CA ARG A 313 -26.27 21.23 -1.60
C ARG A 313 -25.08 20.86 -2.49
N PRO A 314 -25.15 21.12 -3.80
CA PRO A 314 -24.02 20.91 -4.70
C PRO A 314 -22.90 21.91 -4.40
N VAL A 315 -21.72 21.39 -4.07
CA VAL A 315 -20.49 22.15 -3.76
C VAL A 315 -19.37 21.91 -4.77
N GLY A 316 -19.52 20.91 -5.65
CA GLY A 316 -18.55 20.58 -6.68
C GLY A 316 -19.13 19.66 -7.76
N LEU A 317 -18.32 19.47 -8.80
CA LEU A 317 -18.55 18.51 -9.88
C LEU A 317 -17.26 17.77 -10.15
N VAL A 318 -17.30 16.44 -10.24
CA VAL A 318 -16.18 15.63 -10.70
C VAL A 318 -16.52 15.11 -12.08
N ASP A 319 -15.62 15.37 -13.04
CA ASP A 319 -15.69 14.88 -14.42
C ASP A 319 -14.65 13.77 -14.57
N VAL A 320 -15.06 12.61 -15.08
CA VAL A 320 -14.16 11.46 -15.27
C VAL A 320 -12.91 11.81 -16.09
N GLN A 321 -12.99 12.78 -17.01
CA GLN A 321 -11.87 13.22 -17.84
C GLN A 321 -10.79 14.00 -17.09
N ASP A 322 -11.08 14.50 -15.89
CA ASP A 322 -10.09 15.19 -15.05
C ASP A 322 -9.23 14.20 -14.21
N LEU A 323 -9.71 12.97 -13.99
CA LEU A 323 -9.04 11.97 -13.15
C LEU A 323 -7.65 11.52 -13.62
N PRO A 324 -7.39 11.32 -14.94
CA PRO A 324 -6.05 10.97 -15.43
C PRO A 324 -5.01 12.06 -15.12
N LYS A 325 -5.39 13.35 -15.15
CA LYS A 325 -4.50 14.46 -14.83
C LYS A 325 -4.02 14.44 -13.38
N MET A 326 -4.76 13.76 -12.51
CA MET A 326 -4.49 13.66 -11.07
C MET A 326 -3.79 12.34 -10.71
N LYS A 327 -3.37 11.54 -11.70
CA LYS A 327 -2.73 10.22 -11.52
C LYS A 327 -3.59 9.25 -10.68
N LEU A 328 -4.91 9.36 -10.79
CA LEU A 328 -5.89 8.49 -10.13
C LEU A 328 -6.29 7.28 -11.00
N LEU A 329 -5.89 7.31 -12.26
CA LEU A 329 -6.05 6.23 -13.24
C LEU A 329 -4.70 5.83 -13.83
#